data_5e7938593c717911303afeb01379f080
#
_entry.id   5e7938593c717911303afeb01379f080
#
_cell.length_a   1.000
_cell.length_b   1.000
_cell.length_c   1.000
_cell.angle_alpha   90.00
_cell.angle_beta   90.00
_cell.angle_gamma   90.00
#
_symmetry.space_group_name_H-M   'P 1'
#
loop_
_entity.id
_entity.type
_entity.pdbx_description
1 polymer ?
#
loop_
_entity_poly.entity_id
_entity_poly.type
_entity_poly.pdbx_seq_one_letter_code
_entity_poly.pdbx_strand_id
1 'polypeptide(L)'
;MDVPRDQISTLLDNGLYNSAQMLGCFLVSSSAVNGETSPQLKAENLVLLGDALFREKEYRRAIHTYKQALQQCKIIPKQSTMTRNSLSASNRSSSPNSFNVSGVNENEVKFKIASCHCSLNENRAALVEMEGIPSKSRNLQMNLLMGKLCRISRHTRAAVSCYKECLRNCPCVIEAIIALSELGVGAKDIISLFPQTPNRSGRPPFDHFDSSRWLQRYVEAQCCIASNDYKGSLELFTELLQRFPNNIHLLLEVAKVEAIIGKNDEAIMNFEKVRSIDPYVITYMDEYAMLLKLKSDHSKLNKLVHDLLSIDPSRPELFVALSVLWERKDERGALSYAEKSIRIDERHLLGHIMKGNLFLSMNRPEAAVVAFRGAQELRSDLRSYQGLVRSYLALSKIKEALHSAREAMKAMPQSAKALKLVGDVHASNSGGREKAKKFYESALRLEPGYLGAALALAELHVIEGRNGDAVTLLERYLKDWADDSLHVKLAQVFAATNMLQEALSHYQAALRINPQNEAAKKGLDRLEKQMKGVDPDAPEEDEENEVEDADGDQIEVELL
;
A
#
# COMPACT_ATOMS: atom_id res chain seq x y z
N MET A 1 44.69 4.76 32.80
CA MET A 1 43.54 5.66 32.62
C MET A 1 42.39 4.79 32.18
N ASP A 2 41.40 4.59 33.04
CA ASP A 2 40.21 3.81 32.68
C ASP A 2 39.17 4.71 32.05
N VAL A 3 38.73 4.35 30.85
CA VAL A 3 37.66 5.06 30.15
C VAL A 3 36.32 4.66 30.83
N PRO A 4 35.51 5.63 31.29
CA PRO A 4 34.30 5.33 32.04
C PRO A 4 33.22 4.76 31.12
N ARG A 5 33.02 3.45 31.22
CA ARG A 5 32.07 2.69 30.37
C ARG A 5 30.61 3.15 30.54
N ASP A 6 30.21 3.41 31.81
CA ASP A 6 28.84 3.80 32.13
C ASP A 6 28.44 5.15 31.49
N GLN A 7 29.44 6.00 31.24
CA GLN A 7 29.21 7.28 30.56
C GLN A 7 28.77 7.12 29.11
N ILE A 8 29.20 6.04 28.42
CA ILE A 8 28.76 5.79 27.01
C ILE A 8 27.26 5.50 26.99
N SER A 9 26.77 4.67 27.90
CA SER A 9 25.31 4.41 28.00
C SER A 9 24.55 5.68 28.33
N THR A 10 25.06 6.50 29.25
CA THR A 10 24.46 7.80 29.58
C THR A 10 24.44 8.75 28.38
N LEU A 11 25.49 8.81 27.58
CA LEU A 11 25.55 9.62 26.35
C LEU A 11 24.57 9.12 25.30
N LEU A 12 24.42 7.79 25.13
CA LEU A 12 23.45 7.18 24.24
C LEU A 12 22.01 7.50 24.64
N ASP A 13 21.71 7.42 25.94
CA ASP A 13 20.38 7.72 26.49
C ASP A 13 20.01 9.21 26.35
N ASN A 14 21.02 10.09 26.39
CA ASN A 14 20.85 11.54 26.19
C ASN A 14 20.93 11.97 24.71
N GLY A 15 21.04 11.04 23.76
CA GLY A 15 21.08 11.35 22.33
C GLY A 15 22.40 11.96 21.84
N LEU A 16 23.48 11.92 22.64
CA LEU A 16 24.80 12.45 22.33
C LEU A 16 25.65 11.40 21.59
N TYR A 17 25.17 10.92 20.46
CA TYR A 17 25.68 9.74 19.75
C TYR A 17 27.12 9.92 19.26
N ASN A 18 27.46 11.11 18.74
CA ASN A 18 28.82 11.41 18.28
C ASN A 18 29.84 11.35 19.44
N SER A 19 29.50 11.93 20.59
CA SER A 19 30.34 11.84 21.80
C SER A 19 30.45 10.39 22.31
N ALA A 20 29.35 9.64 22.27
CA ALA A 20 29.34 8.22 22.64
C ALA A 20 30.25 7.38 21.72
N GLN A 21 30.22 7.65 20.39
CA GLN A 21 31.10 7.03 19.41
C GLN A 21 32.57 7.32 19.68
N MET A 22 32.92 8.59 19.89
CA MET A 22 34.32 8.99 20.19
C MET A 22 34.81 8.32 21.45
N LEU A 23 34.04 8.39 22.55
CA LEU A 23 34.39 7.75 23.81
C LEU A 23 34.48 6.21 23.68
N GLY A 24 33.60 5.60 22.88
CA GLY A 24 33.64 4.18 22.55
C GLY A 24 34.91 3.76 21.83
N CYS A 25 35.45 4.60 20.94
CA CYS A 25 36.72 4.34 20.28
C CYS A 25 37.88 4.32 21.29
N PHE A 26 37.92 5.24 22.26
CA PHE A 26 38.92 5.22 23.33
C PHE A 26 38.77 3.97 24.19
N LEU A 27 37.54 3.57 24.54
CA LEU A 27 37.25 2.37 25.32
C LEU A 27 37.76 1.09 24.64
N VAL A 28 37.50 0.94 23.34
CA VAL A 28 37.96 -0.22 22.55
C VAL A 28 39.48 -0.22 22.44
N SER A 29 40.13 0.94 22.19
CA SER A 29 41.58 1.06 22.07
C SER A 29 42.27 0.77 23.37
N SER A 30 41.77 1.25 24.51
CA SER A 30 42.36 0.97 25.85
C SER A 30 42.29 -0.52 26.20
N SER A 31 41.21 -1.20 25.79
CA SER A 31 41.05 -2.64 26.01
C SER A 31 41.93 -3.49 25.11
N ALA A 32 42.48 -2.96 24.03
CA ALA A 32 43.42 -3.65 23.15
C ALA A 32 44.86 -3.63 23.73
N VAL A 33 45.23 -2.55 24.39
CA VAL A 33 46.59 -2.38 24.97
C VAL A 33 46.75 -3.16 26.28
N ASN A 34 45.70 -3.22 27.09
CA ASN A 34 45.73 -3.98 28.34
C ASN A 34 45.56 -5.47 28.05
N GLY A 35 46.67 -6.23 28.02
CA GLY A 35 46.67 -7.66 27.71
C GLY A 35 45.84 -8.55 28.67
N GLU A 36 45.40 -8.01 29.81
CA GLU A 36 44.59 -8.69 30.83
C GLU A 36 43.06 -8.54 30.58
N THR A 37 42.64 -7.79 29.58
CA THR A 37 41.21 -7.58 29.32
C THR A 37 40.56 -8.87 28.80
N SER A 38 39.54 -9.38 29.50
CA SER A 38 38.86 -10.60 29.09
C SER A 38 38.18 -10.44 27.71
N PRO A 39 38.13 -11.50 26.88
CA PRO A 39 37.43 -11.46 25.58
C PRO A 39 35.97 -11.03 25.71
N GLN A 40 35.33 -11.33 26.82
CA GLN A 40 33.98 -10.93 27.14
C GLN A 40 33.85 -9.41 27.28
N LEU A 41 34.72 -8.77 28.04
CA LEU A 41 34.72 -7.32 28.22
C LEU A 41 35.05 -6.60 26.88
N LYS A 42 35.96 -7.17 26.08
CA LYS A 42 36.25 -6.67 24.74
C LYS A 42 35.00 -6.73 23.84
N ALA A 43 34.25 -7.84 23.86
CA ALA A 43 33.01 -7.99 23.10
C ALA A 43 31.94 -6.96 23.54
N GLU A 44 31.79 -6.75 24.86
CA GLU A 44 30.82 -5.77 25.39
C GLU A 44 31.18 -4.33 24.99
N ASN A 45 32.47 -3.96 25.04
CA ASN A 45 32.95 -2.64 24.63
C ASN A 45 32.70 -2.41 23.11
N LEU A 46 32.92 -3.45 22.30
CA LEU A 46 32.60 -3.40 20.87
C LEU A 46 31.09 -3.26 20.62
N VAL A 47 30.23 -3.89 21.41
CA VAL A 47 28.77 -3.74 21.28
C VAL A 47 28.35 -2.30 21.59
N LEU A 48 28.88 -1.69 22.64
CA LEU A 48 28.61 -0.29 23.01
C LEU A 48 29.02 0.68 21.89
N LEU A 49 30.23 0.49 21.32
CA LEU A 49 30.65 1.28 20.15
C LEU A 49 29.73 1.04 18.96
N GLY A 50 29.34 -0.20 18.70
CA GLY A 50 28.40 -0.54 17.64
C GLY A 50 27.04 0.14 17.82
N ASP A 51 26.54 0.22 19.06
CA ASP A 51 25.28 0.90 19.37
C ASP A 51 25.36 2.41 19.12
N ALA A 52 26.50 3.04 19.44
CA ALA A 52 26.73 4.44 19.12
C ALA A 52 26.75 4.69 17.62
N LEU A 53 27.47 3.86 16.85
CA LEU A 53 27.54 3.94 15.40
C LEU A 53 26.18 3.69 14.73
N PHE A 54 25.37 2.77 15.28
CA PHE A 54 24.02 2.54 14.78
C PHE A 54 23.11 3.78 14.94
N ARG A 55 23.20 4.43 16.10
CA ARG A 55 22.45 5.66 16.38
C ARG A 55 22.88 6.84 15.51
N GLU A 56 24.18 6.92 15.17
CA GLU A 56 24.74 7.87 14.21
C GLU A 56 24.40 7.53 12.74
N LYS A 57 23.64 6.45 12.49
CA LYS A 57 23.31 5.95 11.15
C LYS A 57 24.52 5.46 10.34
N GLU A 58 25.66 5.25 10.97
CA GLU A 58 26.88 4.69 10.40
C GLU A 58 26.79 3.15 10.29
N TYR A 59 25.78 2.65 9.60
CA TYR A 59 25.36 1.24 9.62
C TYR A 59 26.47 0.28 9.20
N ARG A 60 27.27 0.59 8.18
CA ARG A 60 28.36 -0.30 7.73
C ARG A 60 29.45 -0.44 8.77
N ARG A 61 29.80 0.64 9.46
CA ARG A 61 30.76 0.62 10.57
C ARG A 61 30.21 -0.15 11.77
N ALA A 62 28.92 0.04 12.08
CA ALA A 62 28.24 -0.70 13.14
C ALA A 62 28.25 -2.21 12.86
N ILE A 63 27.94 -2.66 11.63
CA ILE A 63 28.01 -4.07 11.23
C ILE A 63 29.41 -4.64 11.47
N HIS A 64 30.43 -3.91 11.05
CA HIS A 64 31.82 -4.35 11.23
C HIS A 64 32.16 -4.54 12.70
N THR A 65 31.84 -3.56 13.53
CA THR A 65 32.10 -3.57 14.97
C THR A 65 31.32 -4.69 15.69
N TYR A 66 30.04 -4.89 15.35
CA TYR A 66 29.25 -6.01 15.89
C TYR A 66 29.81 -7.38 15.45
N LYS A 67 30.30 -7.52 14.20
CA LYS A 67 30.94 -8.76 13.75
C LYS A 67 32.24 -9.04 14.51
N GLN A 68 33.02 -8.00 14.84
CA GLN A 68 34.19 -8.14 15.72
C GLN A 68 33.78 -8.59 17.13
N ALA A 69 32.70 -8.05 17.69
CA ALA A 69 32.17 -8.49 18.97
C ALA A 69 31.80 -9.99 18.96
N LEU A 70 31.12 -10.47 17.92
CA LEU A 70 30.78 -11.88 17.75
C LEU A 70 32.03 -12.77 17.61
N GLN A 71 33.10 -12.29 17.00
CA GLN A 71 34.37 -13.02 16.94
C GLN A 71 34.99 -13.19 18.31
N GLN A 72 34.96 -12.12 19.16
CA GLN A 72 35.44 -12.22 20.55
C GLN A 72 34.61 -13.21 21.39
N CYS A 73 33.27 -13.25 21.18
CA CYS A 73 32.41 -14.22 21.86
C CYS A 73 32.76 -15.68 21.51
N LYS A 74 33.22 -15.95 20.27
CA LYS A 74 33.63 -17.32 19.87
C LYS A 74 34.93 -17.80 20.54
N ILE A 75 35.80 -16.89 21.01
CA ILE A 75 37.04 -17.20 21.71
C ILE A 75 36.76 -17.63 23.16
N ILE A 76 35.59 -17.26 23.70
CA ILE A 76 35.20 -17.63 25.05
C ILE A 76 34.86 -19.13 25.09
N PRO A 77 35.57 -19.96 25.90
CA PRO A 77 35.23 -21.38 26.03
C PRO A 77 33.80 -21.52 26.54
N LYS A 78 32.94 -22.21 25.79
CA LYS A 78 31.59 -22.57 26.26
C LYS A 78 31.77 -23.46 27.48
N GLN A 79 31.52 -22.94 28.67
CA GLN A 79 31.43 -23.78 29.89
C GLN A 79 30.26 -24.75 29.64
N SER A 80 30.61 -26.03 29.42
CA SER A 80 29.66 -27.12 29.38
C SER A 80 28.88 -27.10 30.70
N THR A 81 27.57 -26.94 30.62
CA THR A 81 26.65 -27.19 31.72
C THR A 81 26.70 -28.68 32.04
N MET A 82 27.74 -29.07 32.79
CA MET A 82 27.73 -30.36 33.47
C MET A 82 26.66 -30.30 34.56
N THR A 83 25.68 -31.14 34.40
CA THR A 83 24.69 -31.56 35.37
C THR A 83 25.33 -31.72 36.73
N ARG A 84 25.03 -30.79 37.65
CA ARG A 84 25.21 -31.05 39.10
C ARG A 84 23.95 -31.76 39.61
N ASN A 85 23.93 -33.08 39.47
CA ASN A 85 23.23 -33.94 40.40
C ASN A 85 24.15 -34.17 41.60
N SER A 86 23.93 -33.47 42.70
CA SER A 86 24.30 -33.95 44.04
C SER A 86 23.46 -33.22 45.08
N LEU A 87 22.65 -34.01 45.74
CA LEU A 87 21.98 -33.72 47.00
C LEU A 87 22.96 -33.22 48.05
N SER A 88 22.67 -32.08 48.69
CA SER A 88 22.81 -31.95 50.14
C SER A 88 22.17 -30.63 50.59
N ALA A 89 21.24 -30.78 51.49
CA ALA A 89 20.63 -29.71 52.26
C ALA A 89 21.62 -29.09 53.24
N SER A 90 21.70 -27.78 53.29
CA SER A 90 21.83 -27.03 54.54
C SER A 90 21.65 -25.52 54.32
N ASN A 91 20.87 -24.98 55.23
CA ASN A 91 20.56 -23.57 55.43
C ASN A 91 21.77 -22.63 55.43
N ARG A 92 21.68 -21.44 54.83
CA ARG A 92 21.73 -20.14 55.54
C ARG A 92 21.85 -18.93 54.60
N SER A 93 21.02 -17.95 54.93
CA SER A 93 21.18 -16.49 54.81
C SER A 93 21.41 -15.86 53.45
N SER A 94 20.37 -15.20 53.05
CA SER A 94 20.25 -13.99 52.20
C SER A 94 21.49 -13.10 52.10
N SER A 95 21.97 -12.94 50.89
CA SER A 95 22.65 -11.73 50.44
C SER A 95 22.12 -11.38 49.04
N PRO A 96 21.54 -10.20 48.83
CA PRO A 96 21.01 -9.81 47.54
C PRO A 96 22.05 -9.05 46.72
N ASN A 97 23.09 -9.74 46.27
CA ASN A 97 24.05 -9.20 45.30
C ASN A 97 24.69 -10.35 44.50
N SER A 98 23.88 -11.10 43.79
CA SER A 98 24.39 -11.84 42.66
C SER A 98 24.31 -10.89 41.46
N PHE A 99 25.41 -10.20 41.16
CA PHE A 99 25.62 -9.62 39.84
C PHE A 99 25.47 -10.76 38.85
N ASN A 100 24.34 -10.76 38.11
CA ASN A 100 24.17 -11.57 36.91
C ASN A 100 25.29 -11.16 35.96
N VAL A 101 26.30 -12.03 35.80
CA VAL A 101 27.29 -11.92 34.73
C VAL A 101 26.54 -12.15 33.43
N SER A 102 25.85 -11.13 32.93
CA SER A 102 25.18 -11.15 31.63
C SER A 102 26.26 -10.97 30.57
N GLY A 103 26.79 -12.08 30.08
CA GLY A 103 27.65 -12.06 28.90
C GLY A 103 26.89 -11.50 27.67
N VAL A 104 27.64 -11.01 26.71
CA VAL A 104 27.06 -10.52 25.43
C VAL A 104 26.14 -11.59 24.82
N ASN A 105 24.88 -11.23 24.59
CA ASN A 105 23.92 -12.12 23.95
C ASN A 105 24.16 -12.15 22.46
N GLU A 106 24.75 -13.24 21.93
CA GLU A 106 25.03 -13.41 20.50
C GLU A 106 23.78 -13.20 19.62
N ASN A 107 22.61 -13.61 20.07
CA ASN A 107 21.36 -13.47 19.31
C ASN A 107 20.94 -12.00 19.19
N GLU A 108 21.16 -11.22 20.24
CA GLU A 108 20.88 -9.79 20.23
C GLU A 108 21.84 -9.03 19.30
N VAL A 109 23.11 -9.40 19.30
CA VAL A 109 24.10 -8.80 18.38
C VAL A 109 23.75 -9.14 16.92
N LYS A 110 23.38 -10.37 16.61
CA LYS A 110 22.90 -10.76 15.27
C LYS A 110 21.66 -9.96 14.85
N PHE A 111 20.73 -9.76 15.77
CA PHE A 111 19.55 -8.91 15.51
C PHE A 111 19.94 -7.46 15.20
N LYS A 112 20.91 -6.88 15.95
CA LYS A 112 21.44 -5.53 15.67
C LYS A 112 22.10 -5.45 14.29
N ILE A 113 22.88 -6.47 13.90
CA ILE A 113 23.46 -6.57 12.54
C ILE A 113 22.35 -6.63 11.49
N ALA A 114 21.33 -7.47 11.67
CA ALA A 114 20.19 -7.56 10.76
C ALA A 114 19.45 -6.23 10.65
N SER A 115 19.28 -5.50 11.75
CA SER A 115 18.65 -4.16 11.75
C SER A 115 19.48 -3.15 10.94
N CYS A 116 20.82 -3.19 11.04
CA CYS A 116 21.70 -2.39 10.19
C CYS A 116 21.52 -2.72 8.71
N HIS A 117 21.49 -4.01 8.34
CA HIS A 117 21.26 -4.43 6.95
C HIS A 117 19.90 -3.99 6.43
N CYS A 118 18.85 -4.03 7.27
CA CYS A 118 17.53 -3.49 6.89
C CYS A 118 17.58 -1.99 6.61
N SER A 119 18.30 -1.20 7.42
CA SER A 119 18.48 0.23 7.20
C SER A 119 19.26 0.55 5.91
N LEU A 120 20.05 -0.40 5.41
CA LEU A 120 20.77 -0.32 4.14
C LEU A 120 19.99 -0.92 2.97
N ASN A 121 18.74 -1.36 3.16
CA ASN A 121 17.92 -2.12 2.19
C ASN A 121 18.55 -3.45 1.72
N GLU A 122 19.48 -4.01 2.50
CA GLU A 122 20.13 -5.28 2.23
C GLU A 122 19.32 -6.45 2.84
N ASN A 123 18.07 -6.63 2.42
CA ASN A 123 17.10 -7.55 3.03
C ASN A 123 17.57 -9.02 3.04
N ARG A 124 18.31 -9.46 2.02
CA ARG A 124 18.86 -10.83 1.96
C ARG A 124 19.92 -11.06 3.04
N ALA A 125 20.84 -10.12 3.23
CA ALA A 125 21.85 -10.21 4.28
C ALA A 125 21.21 -10.17 5.67
N ALA A 126 20.22 -9.30 5.89
CA ALA A 126 19.44 -9.25 7.12
C ALA A 126 18.77 -10.60 7.43
N LEU A 127 18.17 -11.24 6.42
CA LEU A 127 17.51 -12.54 6.58
C LEU A 127 18.47 -13.63 7.04
N VAL A 128 19.67 -13.70 6.44
CA VAL A 128 20.71 -14.68 6.81
C VAL A 128 21.11 -14.53 8.27
N GLU A 129 21.32 -13.29 8.74
CA GLU A 129 21.66 -13.03 10.15
C GLU A 129 20.51 -13.45 11.08
N MET A 130 19.25 -13.17 10.70
CA MET A 130 18.07 -13.53 11.48
C MET A 130 17.79 -15.04 11.49
N GLU A 131 18.09 -15.77 10.43
CA GLU A 131 18.01 -17.24 10.37
C GLU A 131 19.00 -17.89 11.34
N GLY A 132 20.14 -17.24 11.57
CA GLY A 132 21.12 -17.67 12.58
C GLY A 132 20.65 -17.55 14.03
N ILE A 133 19.44 -17.02 14.30
CA ILE A 133 18.84 -16.90 15.64
C ILE A 133 17.79 -18.00 15.84
N PRO A 134 17.95 -18.92 16.81
CA PRO A 134 16.96 -19.96 17.07
C PRO A 134 15.57 -19.37 17.39
N SER A 135 14.51 -19.96 16.88
CA SER A 135 13.12 -19.45 17.04
C SER A 135 12.72 -19.29 18.51
N LYS A 136 13.14 -20.20 19.38
CA LYS A 136 12.87 -20.15 20.83
C LYS A 136 13.56 -18.97 21.56
N SER A 137 14.62 -18.42 20.97
CA SER A 137 15.40 -17.32 21.56
C SER A 137 14.97 -15.95 21.00
N ARG A 138 14.02 -15.92 20.08
CA ARG A 138 13.56 -14.68 19.45
C ARG A 138 12.55 -13.98 20.36
N ASN A 139 12.79 -12.70 20.62
CA ASN A 139 11.85 -11.81 21.28
C ASN A 139 10.80 -11.27 20.28
N LEU A 140 9.90 -10.40 20.76
CA LEU A 140 8.84 -9.80 19.96
C LEU A 140 9.37 -9.04 18.73
N GLN A 141 10.39 -8.18 18.94
CA GLN A 141 11.00 -7.38 17.85
C GLN A 141 11.68 -8.28 16.81
N MET A 142 12.40 -9.30 17.24
CA MET A 142 13.07 -10.28 16.37
C MET A 142 12.05 -11.05 15.53
N ASN A 143 10.94 -11.50 16.12
CA ASN A 143 9.89 -12.19 15.38
C ASN A 143 9.19 -11.27 14.37
N LEU A 144 8.94 -10.00 14.73
CA LEU A 144 8.34 -9.03 13.82
C LEU A 144 9.26 -8.74 12.62
N LEU A 145 10.55 -8.50 12.87
CA LEU A 145 11.54 -8.28 11.83
C LEU A 145 11.69 -9.51 10.92
N MET A 146 11.81 -10.70 11.52
CA MET A 146 11.90 -11.95 10.76
C MET A 146 10.65 -12.17 9.89
N GLY A 147 9.45 -11.88 10.41
CA GLY A 147 8.22 -11.93 9.65
C GLY A 147 8.23 -11.00 8.43
N LYS A 148 8.68 -9.75 8.61
CA LYS A 148 8.84 -8.78 7.52
C LYS A 148 9.83 -9.26 6.45
N LEU A 149 11.00 -9.74 6.85
CA LEU A 149 12.03 -10.26 5.94
C LEU A 149 11.58 -11.51 5.19
N CYS A 150 10.94 -12.46 5.87
CA CYS A 150 10.36 -13.65 5.24
C CYS A 150 9.27 -13.28 4.22
N ARG A 151 8.47 -12.25 4.52
CA ARG A 151 7.43 -11.76 3.60
C ARG A 151 8.04 -11.15 2.33
N ILE A 152 9.10 -10.34 2.46
CA ILE A 152 9.84 -9.76 1.33
C ILE A 152 10.45 -10.89 0.48
N SER A 153 11.04 -11.90 1.12
CA SER A 153 11.68 -13.05 0.45
C SER A 153 10.68 -14.12 -0.02
N ARG A 154 9.36 -13.87 0.06
CA ARG A 154 8.27 -14.79 -0.34
C ARG A 154 8.22 -16.12 0.43
N HIS A 155 8.83 -16.18 1.60
CA HIS A 155 8.77 -17.33 2.51
C HIS A 155 7.48 -17.27 3.36
N THR A 156 6.32 -17.45 2.72
CA THR A 156 4.99 -17.22 3.30
C THR A 156 4.75 -17.99 4.60
N ARG A 157 5.09 -19.29 4.63
CA ARG A 157 4.87 -20.14 5.82
C ARG A 157 5.69 -19.67 7.02
N ALA A 158 6.95 -19.31 6.80
CA ALA A 158 7.83 -18.81 7.85
C ALA A 158 7.34 -17.43 8.36
N ALA A 159 6.91 -16.54 7.46
CA ALA A 159 6.33 -15.25 7.82
C ALA A 159 5.09 -15.42 8.71
N VAL A 160 4.14 -16.28 8.32
CA VAL A 160 2.93 -16.59 9.12
C VAL A 160 3.31 -17.09 10.50
N SER A 161 4.29 -18.01 10.62
CA SER A 161 4.73 -18.52 11.91
C SER A 161 5.28 -17.41 12.82
N CYS A 162 6.14 -16.52 12.28
CA CYS A 162 6.73 -15.42 13.04
C CYS A 162 5.67 -14.40 13.51
N TYR A 163 4.73 -14.02 12.64
CA TYR A 163 3.65 -13.09 13.03
C TYR A 163 2.68 -13.71 14.04
N LYS A 164 2.40 -15.03 13.96
CA LYS A 164 1.62 -15.73 14.99
C LYS A 164 2.31 -15.68 16.35
N GLU A 165 3.63 -15.85 16.41
CA GLU A 165 4.39 -15.71 17.66
C GLU A 165 4.33 -14.26 18.20
N CYS A 166 4.34 -13.24 17.33
CA CYS A 166 4.15 -11.86 17.76
C CYS A 166 2.81 -11.68 18.48
N LEU A 167 1.72 -12.19 17.93
CA LEU A 167 0.37 -12.03 18.52
C LEU A 167 0.17 -12.85 19.81
N ARG A 168 0.82 -14.00 19.94
CA ARG A 168 0.82 -14.77 21.21
C ARG A 168 1.48 -14.00 22.33
N ASN A 169 2.54 -13.25 22.03
CA ASN A 169 3.26 -12.43 23.01
C ASN A 169 2.55 -11.10 23.28
N CYS A 170 2.04 -10.45 22.24
CA CYS A 170 1.33 -9.17 22.32
C CYS A 170 0.25 -9.07 21.23
N PRO A 171 -1.04 -9.18 21.59
CA PRO A 171 -2.15 -9.12 20.62
C PRO A 171 -2.31 -7.74 19.98
N CYS A 172 -1.73 -6.69 20.57
CA CYS A 172 -1.82 -5.32 20.06
C CYS A 172 -0.77 -4.99 18.98
N VAL A 173 -0.03 -5.98 18.46
CA VAL A 173 0.88 -5.78 17.32
C VAL A 173 0.05 -5.72 16.04
N ILE A 174 -0.53 -4.54 15.76
CA ILE A 174 -1.43 -4.31 14.62
C ILE A 174 -0.77 -4.65 13.27
N GLU A 175 0.52 -4.36 13.12
CA GLU A 175 1.29 -4.75 11.93
C GLU A 175 1.26 -6.28 11.66
N ALA A 176 1.30 -7.09 12.71
CA ALA A 176 1.20 -8.55 12.57
C ALA A 176 -0.20 -9.00 12.20
N ILE A 177 -1.25 -8.31 12.71
CA ILE A 177 -2.65 -8.56 12.33
C ILE A 177 -2.84 -8.31 10.84
N ILE A 178 -2.45 -7.14 10.35
CA ILE A 178 -2.55 -6.75 8.94
C ILE A 178 -1.79 -7.77 8.07
N ALA A 179 -0.53 -8.09 8.44
CA ALA A 179 0.29 -9.02 7.69
C ALA A 179 -0.31 -10.43 7.61
N LEU A 180 -0.87 -10.95 8.71
CA LEU A 180 -1.52 -12.27 8.73
C LEU A 180 -2.78 -12.30 7.88
N SER A 181 -3.60 -11.25 7.95
CA SER A 181 -4.80 -11.12 7.11
C SER A 181 -4.43 -11.12 5.62
N GLU A 182 -3.44 -10.33 5.23
CA GLU A 182 -2.97 -10.27 3.83
C GLU A 182 -2.31 -11.58 3.37
N LEU A 183 -1.78 -12.40 4.28
CA LEU A 183 -1.26 -13.74 4.01
C LEU A 183 -2.36 -14.82 3.99
N GLY A 184 -3.62 -14.42 4.12
CA GLY A 184 -4.79 -15.31 4.01
C GLY A 184 -5.14 -16.09 5.27
N VAL A 185 -4.65 -15.66 6.45
CA VAL A 185 -5.04 -16.28 7.72
C VAL A 185 -6.43 -15.76 8.13
N GLY A 186 -7.36 -16.67 8.44
CA GLY A 186 -8.73 -16.31 8.78
C GLY A 186 -8.85 -15.58 10.12
N ALA A 187 -9.89 -14.74 10.27
CA ALA A 187 -10.12 -13.95 11.49
C ALA A 187 -10.22 -14.81 12.75
N LYS A 188 -10.91 -15.94 12.70
CA LYS A 188 -11.03 -16.88 13.82
C LYS A 188 -9.66 -17.40 14.29
N ASP A 189 -8.78 -17.72 13.33
CA ASP A 189 -7.45 -18.24 13.62
C ASP A 189 -6.57 -17.16 14.27
N ILE A 190 -6.68 -15.90 13.80
CA ILE A 190 -5.94 -14.78 14.39
C ILE A 190 -6.44 -14.49 15.80
N ILE A 191 -7.75 -14.41 16.01
CA ILE A 191 -8.35 -14.13 17.33
C ILE A 191 -8.04 -15.24 18.33
N SER A 192 -7.93 -16.50 17.89
CA SER A 192 -7.57 -17.63 18.77
C SER A 192 -6.15 -17.53 19.35
N LEU A 193 -5.28 -16.70 18.76
CA LEU A 193 -3.93 -16.47 19.26
C LEU A 193 -3.87 -15.49 20.44
N PHE A 194 -4.94 -14.74 20.66
CA PHE A 194 -4.99 -13.78 21.75
C PHE A 194 -4.98 -14.48 23.11
N PRO A 195 -4.22 -14.00 24.09
CA PRO A 195 -4.19 -14.60 25.41
C PRO A 195 -5.60 -14.67 26.00
N GLN A 196 -6.04 -15.86 26.33
CA GLN A 196 -7.27 -16.05 27.09
C GLN A 196 -7.04 -15.55 28.50
N THR A 197 -7.67 -14.46 28.90
CA THR A 197 -7.67 -14.07 30.31
C THR A 197 -8.36 -15.16 31.11
N PRO A 198 -7.69 -15.81 32.08
CA PRO A 198 -8.36 -16.82 32.90
C PRO A 198 -9.50 -16.14 33.65
N ASN A 199 -10.72 -16.70 33.50
CA ASN A 199 -11.87 -16.28 34.28
C ASN A 199 -11.56 -16.41 35.77
N ARG A 200 -11.06 -15.34 36.41
CA ARG A 200 -11.01 -15.26 37.86
C ARG A 200 -12.45 -15.16 38.34
N SER A 201 -12.89 -16.29 38.89
CA SER A 201 -14.20 -16.49 39.51
C SER A 201 -14.62 -15.29 40.36
N GLY A 202 -15.79 -14.73 40.09
CA GLY A 202 -16.55 -13.97 41.07
C GLY A 202 -16.99 -12.53 40.74
N ARG A 203 -16.73 -11.99 39.55
CA ARG A 203 -17.36 -10.73 39.11
C ARG A 203 -18.09 -10.92 37.79
N PRO A 204 -19.24 -10.26 37.58
CA PRO A 204 -19.98 -10.38 36.33
C PRO A 204 -19.12 -9.89 35.14
N PRO A 205 -19.21 -10.54 33.97
CA PRO A 205 -18.30 -10.38 32.84
C PRO A 205 -18.49 -9.08 32.04
N PHE A 206 -18.99 -8.01 32.66
CA PHE A 206 -19.42 -6.82 31.92
C PHE A 206 -18.29 -5.86 31.50
N ASP A 207 -17.13 -5.82 32.19
CA ASP A 207 -16.12 -4.79 31.90
C ASP A 207 -14.89 -5.24 31.12
N HIS A 208 -14.51 -6.52 31.17
CA HIS A 208 -13.30 -7.02 30.49
C HIS A 208 -13.56 -7.55 29.06
N PHE A 209 -14.79 -7.95 28.76
CA PHE A 209 -15.17 -8.44 27.43
C PHE A 209 -15.26 -7.30 26.41
N ASP A 210 -15.53 -6.10 26.83
CA ASP A 210 -15.72 -4.93 25.96
C ASP A 210 -14.40 -4.29 25.53
N SER A 211 -13.34 -4.40 26.34
CA SER A 211 -12.04 -3.77 26.05
C SER A 211 -11.30 -4.43 24.87
N SER A 212 -11.49 -5.71 24.61
CA SER A 212 -10.84 -6.43 23.50
C SER A 212 -11.72 -6.57 22.25
N ARG A 213 -13.02 -6.28 22.35
CA ARG A 213 -13.97 -6.44 21.24
C ARG A 213 -13.63 -5.56 20.04
N TRP A 214 -13.13 -4.34 20.26
CA TRP A 214 -12.71 -3.46 19.18
C TRP A 214 -11.56 -4.06 18.36
N LEU A 215 -10.61 -4.75 19.01
CA LEU A 215 -9.48 -5.38 18.34
C LEU A 215 -9.94 -6.59 17.51
N GLN A 216 -10.92 -7.36 18.00
CA GLN A 216 -11.54 -8.46 17.24
C GLN A 216 -12.25 -7.93 16.00
N ARG A 217 -13.05 -6.84 16.13
CA ARG A 217 -13.69 -6.16 15.00
C ARG A 217 -12.66 -5.63 13.99
N TYR A 218 -11.54 -5.10 14.48
CA TYR A 218 -10.46 -4.68 13.61
C TYR A 218 -9.83 -5.84 12.82
N VAL A 219 -9.60 -7.00 13.47
CA VAL A 219 -9.14 -8.22 12.81
C VAL A 219 -10.14 -8.67 11.73
N GLU A 220 -11.43 -8.71 12.05
CA GLU A 220 -12.49 -9.07 11.11
C GLU A 220 -12.47 -8.13 9.90
N ALA A 221 -12.39 -6.81 10.11
CA ALA A 221 -12.34 -5.81 9.05
C ALA A 221 -11.12 -6.00 8.14
N GLN A 222 -9.93 -6.25 8.70
CA GLN A 222 -8.72 -6.51 7.90
C GLN A 222 -8.81 -7.82 7.11
N CYS A 223 -9.41 -8.86 7.69
CA CYS A 223 -9.65 -10.11 6.97
C CYS A 223 -10.67 -9.94 5.84
N CYS A 224 -11.69 -9.11 6.01
CA CYS A 224 -12.64 -8.75 4.94
C CYS A 224 -11.91 -8.04 3.78
N ILE A 225 -11.00 -7.09 4.06
CA ILE A 225 -10.17 -6.46 3.01
C ILE A 225 -9.34 -7.53 2.27
N ALA A 226 -8.71 -8.42 3.01
CA ALA A 226 -7.84 -9.46 2.43
C ALA A 226 -8.61 -10.47 1.57
N SER A 227 -9.88 -10.73 1.89
CA SER A 227 -10.79 -11.58 1.11
C SER A 227 -11.56 -10.83 0.01
N ASN A 228 -11.26 -9.54 -0.20
CA ASN A 228 -11.94 -8.64 -1.14
C ASN A 228 -13.44 -8.40 -0.82
N ASP A 229 -13.86 -8.63 0.43
CA ASP A 229 -15.17 -8.22 0.94
C ASP A 229 -15.10 -6.78 1.47
N TYR A 230 -15.07 -5.83 0.54
CA TYR A 230 -14.92 -4.41 0.87
C TYR A 230 -16.16 -3.82 1.54
N LYS A 231 -17.37 -4.34 1.24
CA LYS A 231 -18.62 -3.87 1.86
C LYS A 231 -18.64 -4.24 3.34
N GLY A 232 -18.40 -5.52 3.66
CA GLY A 232 -18.31 -5.98 5.05
C GLY A 232 -17.20 -5.28 5.83
N SER A 233 -16.05 -5.03 5.20
CA SER A 233 -14.96 -4.26 5.81
C SER A 233 -15.37 -2.82 6.14
N LEU A 234 -16.07 -2.13 5.23
CA LEU A 234 -16.53 -0.75 5.42
C LEU A 234 -17.52 -0.65 6.59
N GLU A 235 -18.45 -1.59 6.71
CA GLU A 235 -19.40 -1.65 7.83
C GLU A 235 -18.67 -1.78 9.17
N LEU A 236 -17.70 -2.70 9.26
CA LEU A 236 -16.91 -2.92 10.48
C LEU A 236 -16.03 -1.71 10.85
N PHE A 237 -15.39 -1.07 9.88
CA PHE A 237 -14.62 0.16 10.14
C PHE A 237 -15.52 1.33 10.52
N THR A 238 -16.72 1.43 9.96
CA THR A 238 -17.68 2.45 10.35
C THR A 238 -18.16 2.25 11.79
N GLU A 239 -18.41 1.01 12.22
CA GLU A 239 -18.69 0.64 13.62
C GLU A 239 -17.53 1.08 14.54
N LEU A 240 -16.28 0.82 14.12
CA LEU A 240 -15.10 1.24 14.88
C LEU A 240 -14.95 2.76 14.95
N LEU A 241 -15.26 3.49 13.88
CA LEU A 241 -15.22 4.96 13.86
C LEU A 241 -16.29 5.60 14.77
N GLN A 242 -17.45 4.96 14.95
CA GLN A 242 -18.43 5.42 15.93
C GLN A 242 -17.87 5.37 17.37
N ARG A 243 -17.05 4.36 17.66
CA ARG A 243 -16.38 4.21 18.97
C ARG A 243 -15.14 5.08 19.12
N PHE A 244 -14.38 5.25 18.04
CA PHE A 244 -13.14 6.02 17.99
C PHE A 244 -13.22 7.15 16.96
N PRO A 245 -14.02 8.18 17.20
CA PRO A 245 -14.21 9.28 16.26
C PRO A 245 -12.88 10.01 16.04
N ASN A 246 -12.66 10.45 14.80
CA ASN A 246 -11.45 11.17 14.37
C ASN A 246 -10.13 10.37 14.51
N ASN A 247 -10.21 9.04 14.62
CA ASN A 247 -9.02 8.20 14.55
C ASN A 247 -8.47 8.20 13.12
N ILE A 248 -7.29 8.79 12.94
CA ILE A 248 -6.64 8.97 11.63
C ILE A 248 -6.45 7.65 10.91
N HIS A 249 -5.98 6.61 11.62
CA HIS A 249 -5.74 5.29 11.02
C HIS A 249 -7.04 4.67 10.48
N LEU A 250 -8.13 4.73 11.24
CA LEU A 250 -9.43 4.21 10.80
C LEU A 250 -10.00 5.02 9.63
N LEU A 251 -9.88 6.35 9.67
CA LEU A 251 -10.30 7.22 8.56
C LEU A 251 -9.55 6.90 7.27
N LEU A 252 -8.24 6.65 7.35
CA LEU A 252 -7.43 6.25 6.21
C LEU A 252 -7.83 4.89 5.64
N GLU A 253 -8.11 3.90 6.50
CA GLU A 253 -8.59 2.59 6.05
C GLU A 253 -9.98 2.68 5.39
N VAL A 254 -10.89 3.50 5.96
CA VAL A 254 -12.20 3.78 5.34
C VAL A 254 -12.04 4.43 3.99
N ALA A 255 -11.27 5.52 3.90
CA ALA A 255 -11.04 6.25 2.64
C ALA A 255 -10.46 5.34 1.55
N LYS A 256 -9.50 4.48 1.91
CA LYS A 256 -8.91 3.49 1.00
C LYS A 256 -9.95 2.47 0.52
N VAL A 257 -10.79 1.95 1.40
CA VAL A 257 -11.85 0.99 1.03
C VAL A 257 -12.91 1.65 0.16
N GLU A 258 -13.32 2.89 0.48
CA GLU A 258 -14.25 3.68 -0.34
C GLU A 258 -13.70 3.94 -1.74
N ALA A 259 -12.41 4.27 -1.87
CA ALA A 259 -11.74 4.44 -3.17
C ALA A 259 -11.78 3.14 -4.00
N ILE A 260 -11.53 1.98 -3.38
CA ILE A 260 -11.58 0.67 -4.06
C ILE A 260 -13.01 0.33 -4.52
N ILE A 261 -14.02 0.60 -3.69
CA ILE A 261 -15.43 0.40 -4.04
C ILE A 261 -15.84 1.35 -5.18
N GLY A 262 -15.26 2.55 -5.24
CA GLY A 262 -15.58 3.59 -6.22
C GLY A 262 -16.43 4.73 -5.68
N LYS A 263 -16.57 4.84 -4.35
CA LYS A 263 -17.15 5.97 -3.65
C LYS A 263 -16.12 7.10 -3.54
N ASN A 264 -15.79 7.69 -4.70
CA ASN A 264 -14.66 8.61 -4.80
C ASN A 264 -14.85 9.90 -3.99
N ASP A 265 -16.07 10.41 -3.91
CA ASP A 265 -16.36 11.67 -3.20
C ASP A 265 -16.26 11.50 -1.70
N GLU A 266 -16.80 10.41 -1.16
CA GLU A 266 -16.68 10.05 0.26
C GLU A 266 -15.22 9.80 0.64
N ALA A 267 -14.46 9.08 -0.20
CA ALA A 267 -13.05 8.85 0.00
C ALA A 267 -12.24 10.16 0.05
N ILE A 268 -12.49 11.09 -0.90
CA ILE A 268 -11.85 12.42 -0.91
C ILE A 268 -12.18 13.18 0.37
N MET A 269 -13.44 13.23 0.80
CA MET A 269 -13.83 13.89 2.04
C MET A 269 -13.11 13.31 3.27
N ASN A 270 -12.98 11.98 3.33
CA ASN A 270 -12.26 11.33 4.43
C ASN A 270 -10.75 11.63 4.40
N PHE A 271 -10.10 11.67 3.22
CA PHE A 271 -8.71 12.11 3.10
C PHE A 271 -8.52 13.58 3.50
N GLU A 272 -9.43 14.48 3.09
CA GLU A 272 -9.40 15.89 3.48
C GLU A 272 -9.59 16.05 5.00
N LYS A 273 -10.50 15.27 5.60
CA LYS A 273 -10.70 15.22 7.05
C LYS A 273 -9.42 14.75 7.76
N VAL A 274 -8.76 13.71 7.27
CA VAL A 274 -7.47 13.26 7.83
C VAL A 274 -6.45 14.38 7.79
N ARG A 275 -6.28 15.06 6.66
CA ARG A 275 -5.32 16.15 6.52
C ARG A 275 -5.68 17.39 7.34
N SER A 276 -6.96 17.58 7.68
CA SER A 276 -7.36 18.65 8.60
C SER A 276 -6.99 18.35 10.05
N ILE A 277 -6.94 17.06 10.43
CA ILE A 277 -6.52 16.61 11.76
C ILE A 277 -5.01 16.58 11.89
N ASP A 278 -4.34 15.98 10.89
CA ASP A 278 -2.88 15.88 10.81
C ASP A 278 -2.40 16.19 9.38
N PRO A 279 -1.90 17.40 9.14
CA PRO A 279 -1.39 17.82 7.82
C PRO A 279 -0.15 17.05 7.35
N TYR A 280 0.55 16.36 8.26
CA TYR A 280 1.82 15.69 7.98
C TYR A 280 1.67 14.19 7.64
N VAL A 281 0.44 13.69 7.55
CA VAL A 281 0.17 12.30 7.14
C VAL A 281 0.58 12.07 5.70
N ILE A 282 1.37 11.02 5.46
CA ILE A 282 1.83 10.60 4.13
C ILE A 282 1.10 9.33 3.66
N THR A 283 0.73 8.46 4.59
CA THR A 283 0.13 7.14 4.30
C THR A 283 -1.13 7.29 3.43
N TYR A 284 -1.18 6.55 2.32
CA TYR A 284 -2.25 6.55 1.30
C TYR A 284 -2.49 7.91 0.59
N MET A 285 -1.55 8.86 0.67
CA MET A 285 -1.67 10.12 -0.07
C MET A 285 -1.49 9.94 -1.58
N ASP A 286 -0.89 8.87 -2.02
CA ASP A 286 -0.84 8.40 -3.40
C ASP A 286 -2.22 7.96 -3.93
N GLU A 287 -3.04 7.25 -3.11
CA GLU A 287 -4.44 6.97 -3.45
C GLU A 287 -5.25 8.27 -3.56
N TYR A 288 -5.05 9.19 -2.62
CA TYR A 288 -5.69 10.50 -2.68
C TYR A 288 -5.31 11.28 -3.94
N ALA A 289 -4.02 11.27 -4.33
CA ALA A 289 -3.55 11.89 -5.57
C ALA A 289 -4.25 11.30 -6.82
N MET A 290 -4.43 9.99 -6.86
CA MET A 290 -5.15 9.33 -7.96
C MET A 290 -6.63 9.72 -8.01
N LEU A 291 -7.29 9.90 -6.86
CA LEU A 291 -8.68 10.37 -6.79
C LEU A 291 -8.80 11.83 -7.25
N LEU A 292 -7.88 12.71 -6.84
CA LEU A 292 -7.86 14.11 -7.29
C LEU A 292 -7.69 14.21 -8.82
N LYS A 293 -6.83 13.35 -9.41
CA LYS A 293 -6.70 13.25 -10.86
C LYS A 293 -8.02 12.84 -11.52
N LEU A 294 -8.73 11.84 -10.98
CA LEU A 294 -10.03 11.40 -11.51
C LEU A 294 -11.08 12.52 -11.48
N LYS A 295 -11.02 13.41 -10.49
CA LYS A 295 -11.88 14.59 -10.37
C LYS A 295 -11.35 15.80 -11.14
N SER A 296 -10.20 15.68 -11.83
CA SER A 296 -9.52 16.79 -12.53
C SER A 296 -9.20 17.99 -11.63
N ASP A 297 -9.05 17.78 -10.31
CA ASP A 297 -8.68 18.84 -9.36
C ASP A 297 -7.15 19.00 -9.32
N HIS A 298 -6.62 19.65 -10.36
CA HIS A 298 -5.19 19.87 -10.50
C HIS A 298 -4.62 20.80 -9.42
N SER A 299 -5.42 21.75 -8.92
CA SER A 299 -4.99 22.68 -7.87
C SER A 299 -4.68 21.96 -6.57
N LYS A 300 -5.63 21.11 -6.10
CA LYS A 300 -5.42 20.31 -4.89
C LYS A 300 -4.31 19.28 -5.06
N LEU A 301 -4.19 18.67 -6.25
CA LEU A 301 -3.12 17.71 -6.54
C LEU A 301 -1.75 18.37 -6.48
N ASN A 302 -1.58 19.56 -7.06
CA ASN A 302 -0.32 20.31 -7.02
C ASN A 302 0.05 20.67 -5.57
N LYS A 303 -0.92 21.19 -4.80
CA LYS A 303 -0.73 21.50 -3.38
C LYS A 303 -0.31 20.26 -2.58
N LEU A 304 -0.98 19.10 -2.82
CA LEU A 304 -0.65 17.85 -2.15
C LEU A 304 0.80 17.44 -2.40
N VAL A 305 1.27 17.52 -3.65
CA VAL A 305 2.65 17.16 -4.02
C VAL A 305 3.65 18.07 -3.32
N HIS A 306 3.42 19.39 -3.29
CA HIS A 306 4.28 20.33 -2.57
C HIS A 306 4.33 20.04 -1.07
N ASP A 307 3.20 19.75 -0.45
CA ASP A 307 3.14 19.40 0.97
C ASP A 307 3.95 18.11 1.24
N LEU A 308 3.78 17.06 0.41
CA LEU A 308 4.51 15.80 0.57
C LEU A 308 6.03 15.98 0.39
N LEU A 309 6.46 16.81 -0.57
CA LEU A 309 7.88 17.15 -0.76
C LEU A 309 8.49 17.81 0.48
N SER A 310 7.74 18.67 1.14
CA SER A 310 8.21 19.37 2.34
C SER A 310 8.26 18.49 3.58
N ILE A 311 7.41 17.43 3.63
CA ILE A 311 7.30 16.54 4.81
C ILE A 311 8.41 15.48 4.77
N ASP A 312 8.46 14.66 3.73
CA ASP A 312 9.46 13.59 3.59
C ASP A 312 9.69 13.24 2.10
N PRO A 313 10.76 13.72 1.49
CA PRO A 313 11.06 13.47 0.09
C PRO A 313 11.53 12.03 -0.21
N SER A 314 11.68 11.18 0.80
CA SER A 314 12.15 9.79 0.64
C SER A 314 11.03 8.76 0.51
N ARG A 315 9.77 9.17 0.62
CA ARG A 315 8.61 8.27 0.67
C ARG A 315 8.11 7.86 -0.72
N PRO A 316 7.75 6.58 -0.92
CA PRO A 316 7.25 6.09 -2.21
C PRO A 316 5.93 6.74 -2.63
N GLU A 317 5.06 7.10 -1.68
CA GLU A 317 3.77 7.75 -1.93
C GLU A 317 3.94 9.09 -2.66
N LEU A 318 4.96 9.87 -2.30
CA LEU A 318 5.31 11.12 -2.98
C LEU A 318 5.60 10.89 -4.46
N PHE A 319 6.42 9.87 -4.78
CA PHE A 319 6.81 9.63 -6.17
C PHE A 319 5.66 9.14 -7.03
N VAL A 320 4.69 8.42 -6.46
CA VAL A 320 3.43 8.12 -7.16
C VAL A 320 2.63 9.40 -7.40
N ALA A 321 2.49 10.27 -6.40
CA ALA A 321 1.78 11.54 -6.56
C ALA A 321 2.45 12.45 -7.62
N LEU A 322 3.78 12.53 -7.64
CA LEU A 322 4.54 13.20 -8.71
C LEU A 322 4.28 12.57 -10.07
N SER A 323 4.30 11.26 -10.16
CA SER A 323 4.01 10.54 -11.42
C SER A 323 2.61 10.88 -11.93
N VAL A 324 1.61 10.94 -11.04
CA VAL A 324 0.23 11.32 -11.37
C VAL A 324 0.15 12.77 -11.87
N LEU A 325 0.87 13.69 -11.24
CA LEU A 325 0.89 15.11 -11.62
C LEU A 325 1.53 15.35 -12.99
N TRP A 326 2.60 14.62 -13.28
CA TRP A 326 3.39 14.80 -14.52
C TRP A 326 2.88 13.99 -15.71
N GLU A 327 1.98 13.03 -15.52
CA GLU A 327 1.52 12.10 -16.56
C GLU A 327 1.05 12.78 -17.84
N ARG A 328 0.34 13.94 -17.75
CA ARG A 328 -0.13 14.69 -18.91
C ARG A 328 0.92 15.60 -19.53
N LYS A 329 1.92 16.04 -18.76
CA LYS A 329 2.94 17.00 -19.20
C LYS A 329 4.17 16.29 -19.79
N ASP A 330 4.66 15.27 -19.10
CA ASP A 330 5.82 14.47 -19.50
C ASP A 330 5.65 13.01 -19.02
N GLU A 331 5.23 12.15 -19.94
CA GLU A 331 5.04 10.71 -19.66
C GLU A 331 6.35 10.01 -19.28
N ARG A 332 7.49 10.44 -19.82
CA ARG A 332 8.80 9.84 -19.51
C ARG A 332 9.27 10.22 -18.12
N GLY A 333 9.12 11.49 -17.74
CA GLY A 333 9.37 11.97 -16.38
C GLY A 333 8.46 11.27 -15.37
N ALA A 334 7.16 11.17 -15.67
CA ALA A 334 6.20 10.45 -14.84
C ALA A 334 6.59 8.98 -14.64
N LEU A 335 7.06 8.29 -15.69
CA LEU A 335 7.55 6.91 -15.61
C LEU A 335 8.78 6.81 -14.69
N SER A 336 9.71 7.74 -14.78
CA SER A 336 10.89 7.79 -13.90
C SER A 336 10.48 7.90 -12.42
N TYR A 337 9.48 8.72 -12.10
CA TYR A 337 8.94 8.83 -10.74
C TYR A 337 8.27 7.54 -10.28
N ALA A 338 7.44 6.90 -11.11
CA ALA A 338 6.84 5.60 -10.78
C ALA A 338 7.91 4.53 -10.51
N GLU A 339 8.98 4.49 -11.30
CA GLU A 339 10.11 3.58 -11.07
C GLU A 339 10.89 3.92 -9.79
N LYS A 340 11.01 5.20 -9.45
CA LYS A 340 11.67 5.63 -8.21
C LYS A 340 10.86 5.17 -6.99
N SER A 341 9.52 5.24 -7.02
CA SER A 341 8.68 4.71 -5.94
C SER A 341 8.91 3.21 -5.72
N ILE A 342 9.00 2.42 -6.79
CA ILE A 342 9.27 0.97 -6.72
C ILE A 342 10.70 0.68 -6.23
N ARG A 343 11.68 1.52 -6.57
CA ARG A 343 13.06 1.36 -6.04
C ARG A 343 13.16 1.61 -4.54
N ILE A 344 12.32 2.50 -4.01
CA ILE A 344 12.26 2.79 -2.57
C ILE A 344 11.55 1.65 -1.85
N ASP A 345 10.39 1.22 -2.36
CA ASP A 345 9.64 0.08 -1.83
C ASP A 345 9.20 -0.83 -2.98
N GLU A 346 9.89 -1.97 -3.13
CA GLU A 346 9.57 -2.99 -4.15
C GLU A 346 8.14 -3.55 -4.02
N ARG A 347 7.51 -3.38 -2.86
CA ARG A 347 6.15 -3.83 -2.57
C ARG A 347 5.10 -2.73 -2.72
N HIS A 348 5.47 -1.58 -3.22
CA HIS A 348 4.55 -0.46 -3.39
C HIS A 348 3.60 -0.70 -4.58
N LEU A 349 2.38 -1.15 -4.26
CA LEU A 349 1.38 -1.59 -5.26
C LEU A 349 1.06 -0.52 -6.29
N LEU A 350 0.82 0.72 -5.83
CA LEU A 350 0.43 1.83 -6.72
C LEU A 350 1.55 2.26 -7.66
N GLY A 351 2.81 2.13 -7.25
CA GLY A 351 3.96 2.35 -8.12
C GLY A 351 3.93 1.40 -9.34
N HIS A 352 3.68 0.12 -9.10
CA HIS A 352 3.55 -0.86 -10.19
C HIS A 352 2.34 -0.60 -11.09
N ILE A 353 1.17 -0.24 -10.51
CA ILE A 353 -0.04 0.09 -11.27
C ILE A 353 0.21 1.34 -12.12
N MET A 354 0.80 2.39 -11.54
CA MET A 354 1.10 3.63 -12.26
C MET A 354 2.10 3.41 -13.40
N LYS A 355 3.16 2.64 -13.14
CA LYS A 355 4.12 2.21 -14.18
C LYS A 355 3.43 1.48 -15.33
N GLY A 356 2.49 0.57 -15.02
CA GLY A 356 1.72 -0.16 -16.02
C GLY A 356 0.81 0.75 -16.85
N ASN A 357 0.12 1.70 -16.22
CA ASN A 357 -0.74 2.66 -16.90
C ASN A 357 0.07 3.55 -17.85
N LEU A 358 1.23 4.06 -17.42
CA LEU A 358 2.12 4.87 -18.25
C LEU A 358 2.67 4.08 -19.45
N PHE A 359 3.00 2.80 -19.30
CA PHE A 359 3.38 2.00 -20.46
C PHE A 359 2.23 1.80 -21.45
N LEU A 360 0.98 1.73 -20.97
CA LEU A 360 -0.19 1.68 -21.86
C LEU A 360 -0.40 3.02 -22.60
N SER A 361 -0.27 4.16 -21.92
CA SER A 361 -0.37 5.49 -22.59
C SER A 361 0.71 5.68 -23.65
N MET A 362 1.94 5.20 -23.35
CA MET A 362 3.07 5.23 -24.29
C MET A 362 2.99 4.16 -25.39
N ASN A 363 1.85 3.46 -25.54
CA ASN A 363 1.66 2.37 -26.50
C ASN A 363 2.69 1.23 -26.39
N ARG A 364 3.09 0.87 -25.15
CA ARG A 364 4.04 -0.21 -24.85
C ARG A 364 3.36 -1.32 -24.01
N PRO A 365 2.40 -2.05 -24.59
CA PRO A 365 1.55 -2.98 -23.82
C PRO A 365 2.33 -4.20 -23.28
N GLU A 366 3.42 -4.61 -23.90
CA GLU A 366 4.26 -5.72 -23.40
C GLU A 366 4.95 -5.36 -22.07
N ALA A 367 5.49 -4.15 -21.97
CA ALA A 367 6.08 -3.65 -20.73
C ALA A 367 5.01 -3.44 -19.65
N ALA A 368 3.81 -2.99 -20.06
CA ALA A 368 2.67 -2.85 -19.16
C ALA A 368 2.25 -4.19 -18.52
N VAL A 369 2.22 -5.29 -19.29
CA VAL A 369 1.95 -6.64 -18.76
C VAL A 369 2.92 -7.00 -17.65
N VAL A 370 4.22 -6.72 -17.82
CA VAL A 370 5.23 -7.02 -16.79
C VAL A 370 4.97 -6.23 -15.51
N ALA A 371 4.67 -4.93 -15.64
CA ALA A 371 4.37 -4.06 -14.50
C ALA A 371 3.11 -4.50 -13.75
N PHE A 372 2.01 -4.77 -14.45
CA PHE A 372 0.77 -5.23 -13.81
C PHE A 372 0.86 -6.64 -13.22
N ARG A 373 1.66 -7.55 -13.79
CA ARG A 373 1.96 -8.84 -13.16
C ARG A 373 2.72 -8.65 -11.86
N GLY A 374 3.70 -7.73 -11.82
CA GLY A 374 4.36 -7.36 -10.57
C GLY A 374 3.38 -6.86 -9.51
N ALA A 375 2.42 -6.03 -9.90
CA ALA A 375 1.34 -5.58 -9.00
C ALA A 375 0.46 -6.74 -8.51
N GLN A 376 0.06 -7.65 -9.39
CA GLN A 376 -0.78 -8.81 -9.08
C GLN A 376 -0.09 -9.78 -8.10
N GLU A 377 1.22 -9.98 -8.22
CA GLU A 377 2.00 -10.81 -7.29
C GLU A 377 2.05 -10.26 -5.86
N LEU A 378 1.93 -8.94 -5.72
CA LEU A 378 1.88 -8.28 -4.41
C LEU A 378 0.51 -8.44 -3.74
N ARG A 379 -0.54 -8.23 -4.52
CA ARG A 379 -1.93 -8.31 -4.05
C ARG A 379 -2.89 -8.49 -5.24
N SER A 380 -3.97 -9.24 -5.04
CA SER A 380 -5.08 -9.34 -5.98
C SER A 380 -5.90 -8.03 -5.95
N ASP A 381 -5.48 -7.03 -6.74
CA ASP A 381 -6.17 -5.75 -6.90
C ASP A 381 -6.88 -5.69 -8.27
N LEU A 382 -8.11 -5.21 -8.29
CA LEU A 382 -8.90 -5.14 -9.52
C LEU A 382 -8.25 -4.27 -10.60
N ARG A 383 -7.56 -3.19 -10.20
CA ARG A 383 -6.86 -2.28 -11.13
C ARG A 383 -5.73 -2.98 -11.88
N SER A 384 -5.01 -3.89 -11.20
CA SER A 384 -3.97 -4.71 -11.84
C SER A 384 -4.55 -5.67 -12.87
N TYR A 385 -5.69 -6.31 -12.56
CA TYR A 385 -6.41 -7.17 -13.53
C TYR A 385 -6.96 -6.38 -14.72
N GLN A 386 -7.53 -5.19 -14.47
CA GLN A 386 -7.99 -4.30 -15.54
C GLN A 386 -6.84 -3.87 -16.46
N GLY A 387 -5.69 -3.53 -15.87
CA GLY A 387 -4.48 -3.19 -16.61
C GLY A 387 -3.96 -4.36 -17.46
N LEU A 388 -3.92 -5.58 -16.90
CA LEU A 388 -3.55 -6.79 -17.64
C LEU A 388 -4.48 -7.07 -18.79
N VAL A 389 -5.78 -7.00 -18.57
CA VAL A 389 -6.79 -7.22 -19.62
C VAL A 389 -6.62 -6.20 -20.74
N ARG A 390 -6.49 -4.91 -20.42
CA ARG A 390 -6.26 -3.86 -21.43
C ARG A 390 -4.96 -4.10 -22.20
N SER A 391 -3.89 -4.48 -21.53
CA SER A 391 -2.60 -4.76 -22.16
C SER A 391 -2.68 -5.97 -23.10
N TYR A 392 -3.35 -7.05 -22.70
CA TYR A 392 -3.53 -8.24 -23.55
C TYR A 392 -4.45 -7.97 -24.73
N LEU A 393 -5.51 -7.16 -24.56
CA LEU A 393 -6.38 -6.75 -25.67
C LEU A 393 -5.61 -5.88 -26.68
N ALA A 394 -4.77 -4.95 -26.21
CA ALA A 394 -3.90 -4.15 -27.08
C ALA A 394 -2.90 -5.02 -27.87
N LEU A 395 -2.48 -6.18 -27.31
CA LEU A 395 -1.65 -7.18 -27.97
C LEU A 395 -2.45 -8.19 -28.81
N SER A 396 -3.78 -8.03 -28.91
CA SER A 396 -4.69 -8.98 -29.55
C SER A 396 -4.65 -10.41 -28.95
N LYS A 397 -4.17 -10.56 -27.71
CA LYS A 397 -4.08 -11.81 -26.94
C LYS A 397 -5.36 -12.07 -26.17
N ILE A 398 -6.46 -12.37 -26.87
CA ILE A 398 -7.81 -12.51 -26.28
C ILE A 398 -7.87 -13.66 -25.24
N LYS A 399 -7.13 -14.75 -25.46
CA LYS A 399 -7.16 -15.91 -24.55
C LYS A 399 -6.56 -15.54 -23.18
N GLU A 400 -5.44 -14.84 -23.17
CA GLU A 400 -4.74 -14.37 -21.99
C GLU A 400 -5.55 -13.27 -21.26
N ALA A 401 -6.19 -12.37 -22.02
CA ALA A 401 -7.12 -11.37 -21.48
C ALA A 401 -8.27 -12.06 -20.75
N LEU A 402 -8.88 -13.07 -21.37
CA LEU A 402 -10.00 -13.81 -20.79
C LEU A 402 -9.58 -14.62 -19.55
N HIS A 403 -8.36 -15.19 -19.56
CA HIS A 403 -7.80 -15.86 -18.39
C HIS A 403 -7.67 -14.90 -17.22
N SER A 404 -7.03 -13.74 -17.43
CA SER A 404 -6.85 -12.72 -16.38
C SER A 404 -8.18 -12.16 -15.86
N ALA A 405 -9.17 -11.92 -16.75
CA ALA A 405 -10.49 -11.49 -16.33
C ALA A 405 -11.24 -12.54 -15.49
N ARG A 406 -11.11 -13.82 -15.83
CA ARG A 406 -11.68 -14.92 -15.03
C ARG A 406 -10.99 -15.10 -13.70
N GLU A 407 -9.69 -14.90 -13.62
CA GLU A 407 -8.95 -14.87 -12.34
C GLU A 407 -9.46 -13.73 -11.45
N ALA A 408 -9.68 -12.54 -11.99
CA ALA A 408 -10.29 -11.43 -11.26
C ALA A 408 -11.67 -11.81 -10.70
N MET A 409 -12.52 -12.44 -11.52
CA MET A 409 -13.84 -12.91 -11.08
C MET A 409 -13.77 -13.98 -9.99
N LYS A 410 -12.78 -14.89 -10.04
CA LYS A 410 -12.56 -15.89 -8.97
C LYS A 410 -12.06 -15.26 -7.68
N ALA A 411 -11.15 -14.28 -7.79
CA ALA A 411 -10.61 -13.59 -6.63
C ALA A 411 -11.64 -12.67 -5.97
N MET A 412 -12.59 -12.13 -6.75
CA MET A 412 -13.59 -11.16 -6.30
C MET A 412 -15.00 -11.55 -6.80
N PRO A 413 -15.60 -12.65 -6.27
CA PRO A 413 -16.86 -13.18 -6.81
C PRO A 413 -18.07 -12.25 -6.59
N GLN A 414 -18.00 -11.35 -5.60
CA GLN A 414 -19.04 -10.36 -5.31
C GLN A 414 -18.78 -8.98 -5.97
N SER A 415 -17.85 -8.89 -6.91
CA SER A 415 -17.54 -7.63 -7.59
C SER A 415 -18.23 -7.54 -8.95
N ALA A 416 -19.17 -6.58 -9.08
CA ALA A 416 -19.79 -6.25 -10.36
C ALA A 416 -18.75 -5.78 -11.40
N LYS A 417 -17.71 -5.09 -10.94
CA LYS A 417 -16.58 -4.64 -11.77
C LYS A 417 -15.81 -5.81 -12.38
N ALA A 418 -15.61 -6.91 -11.61
CA ALA A 418 -14.93 -8.10 -12.10
C ALA A 418 -15.77 -8.86 -13.14
N LEU A 419 -17.10 -8.93 -12.94
CA LEU A 419 -18.02 -9.49 -13.95
C LEU A 419 -18.01 -8.67 -15.23
N LYS A 420 -18.06 -7.33 -15.11
CA LYS A 420 -17.96 -6.44 -16.27
C LYS A 420 -16.66 -6.67 -17.03
N LEU A 421 -15.53 -6.84 -16.35
CA LEU A 421 -14.25 -7.07 -17.00
C LEU A 421 -14.25 -8.32 -17.89
N VAL A 422 -14.92 -9.41 -17.46
CA VAL A 422 -15.11 -10.60 -18.31
C VAL A 422 -16.02 -10.27 -19.51
N GLY A 423 -17.07 -9.49 -19.29
CA GLY A 423 -17.94 -8.97 -20.35
C GLY A 423 -17.17 -8.17 -21.40
N ASP A 424 -16.29 -7.26 -20.96
CA ASP A 424 -15.48 -6.41 -21.85
C ASP A 424 -14.58 -7.25 -22.80
N VAL A 425 -13.97 -8.32 -22.28
CA VAL A 425 -13.17 -9.24 -23.12
C VAL A 425 -14.04 -10.01 -24.10
N HIS A 426 -15.25 -10.40 -23.72
CA HIS A 426 -16.17 -11.03 -24.65
C HIS A 426 -16.71 -10.05 -25.70
N ALA A 427 -16.94 -8.79 -25.33
CA ALA A 427 -17.41 -7.74 -26.24
C ALA A 427 -16.38 -7.38 -27.32
N SER A 428 -15.07 -7.47 -27.00
CA SER A 428 -14.00 -7.22 -27.98
C SER A 428 -13.95 -8.27 -29.11
N ASN A 429 -14.63 -9.41 -28.96
CA ASN A 429 -14.75 -10.43 -29.99
C ASN A 429 -16.18 -10.43 -30.57
N SER A 430 -16.31 -10.26 -31.88
CA SER A 430 -17.62 -10.20 -32.58
C SER A 430 -18.52 -11.40 -32.28
N GLY A 431 -17.96 -12.60 -32.11
CA GLY A 431 -18.70 -13.81 -31.72
C GLY A 431 -19.03 -13.92 -30.23
N GLY A 432 -18.59 -12.99 -29.41
CA GLY A 432 -18.74 -13.02 -27.94
C GLY A 432 -19.87 -12.14 -27.40
N ARG A 433 -20.55 -11.36 -28.20
CA ARG A 433 -21.51 -10.32 -27.78
C ARG A 433 -22.63 -10.82 -26.88
N GLU A 434 -23.24 -11.95 -27.21
CA GLU A 434 -24.27 -12.57 -26.38
C GLU A 434 -23.76 -12.99 -24.98
N LYS A 435 -22.50 -13.42 -24.91
CA LYS A 435 -21.86 -13.72 -23.62
C LYS A 435 -21.57 -12.44 -22.85
N ALA A 436 -21.06 -11.41 -23.52
CA ALA A 436 -20.83 -10.10 -22.93
C ALA A 436 -22.08 -9.53 -22.29
N LYS A 437 -23.22 -9.57 -23.02
CA LYS A 437 -24.53 -9.14 -22.52
C LYS A 437 -24.90 -9.84 -21.20
N LYS A 438 -24.79 -11.18 -21.15
CA LYS A 438 -25.09 -11.96 -19.93
C LYS A 438 -24.22 -11.56 -18.75
N PHE A 439 -22.93 -11.24 -18.98
CA PHE A 439 -22.03 -10.79 -17.92
C PHE A 439 -22.37 -9.37 -17.44
N TYR A 440 -22.71 -8.45 -18.34
CA TYR A 440 -23.16 -7.10 -17.97
C TYR A 440 -24.48 -7.12 -17.20
N GLU A 441 -25.46 -7.91 -17.65
CA GLU A 441 -26.72 -8.12 -16.92
C GLU A 441 -26.48 -8.76 -15.54
N SER A 442 -25.52 -9.68 -15.42
CA SER A 442 -25.16 -10.27 -14.13
C SER A 442 -24.50 -9.26 -13.22
N ALA A 443 -23.66 -8.38 -13.76
CA ALA A 443 -23.04 -7.27 -13.00
C ALA A 443 -24.12 -6.31 -12.48
N LEU A 444 -25.12 -5.97 -13.31
CA LEU A 444 -26.24 -5.10 -12.93
C LEU A 444 -27.21 -5.74 -11.94
N ARG A 445 -27.35 -7.09 -11.97
CA ARG A 445 -28.10 -7.81 -10.91
C ARG A 445 -27.41 -7.78 -9.56
N LEU A 446 -26.07 -7.86 -9.58
CA LEU A 446 -25.27 -7.80 -8.36
C LEU A 446 -25.22 -6.39 -7.77
N GLU A 447 -25.11 -5.39 -8.64
CA GLU A 447 -25.03 -3.97 -8.28
C GLU A 447 -25.86 -3.13 -9.28
N PRO A 448 -27.17 -2.91 -8.98
CA PRO A 448 -28.08 -2.20 -9.89
C PRO A 448 -27.64 -0.77 -10.24
N GLY A 449 -26.89 -0.10 -9.36
CA GLY A 449 -26.36 1.26 -9.57
C GLY A 449 -25.01 1.31 -10.31
N TYR A 450 -24.49 0.18 -10.82
CA TYR A 450 -23.18 0.19 -11.48
C TYR A 450 -23.25 0.75 -12.90
N LEU A 451 -23.06 2.07 -13.04
CA LEU A 451 -23.14 2.80 -14.31
C LEU A 451 -22.19 2.25 -15.38
N GLY A 452 -20.98 1.81 -14.99
CA GLY A 452 -20.03 1.25 -15.94
C GLY A 452 -20.53 0.02 -16.70
N ALA A 453 -21.35 -0.83 -16.08
CA ALA A 453 -21.96 -1.97 -16.76
C ALA A 453 -23.17 -1.55 -17.59
N ALA A 454 -23.96 -0.56 -17.14
CA ALA A 454 -25.08 -0.01 -17.88
C ALA A 454 -24.62 0.65 -19.20
N LEU A 455 -23.57 1.47 -19.12
CA LEU A 455 -22.94 2.10 -20.30
C LEU A 455 -22.40 1.06 -21.28
N ALA A 456 -21.70 0.02 -20.78
CA ALA A 456 -21.16 -1.05 -21.63
C ALA A 456 -22.28 -1.87 -22.30
N LEU A 457 -23.39 -2.11 -21.60
CA LEU A 457 -24.55 -2.81 -22.15
C LEU A 457 -25.26 -1.94 -23.22
N ALA A 458 -25.41 -0.63 -22.97
CA ALA A 458 -25.96 0.30 -23.94
C ALA A 458 -25.09 0.37 -25.20
N GLU A 459 -23.77 0.39 -25.05
CA GLU A 459 -22.84 0.36 -26.18
C GLU A 459 -22.98 -0.91 -27.01
N LEU A 460 -23.15 -2.05 -26.35
CA LEU A 460 -23.38 -3.32 -27.02
C LEU A 460 -24.68 -3.29 -27.83
N HIS A 461 -25.78 -2.69 -27.28
CA HIS A 461 -27.04 -2.51 -28.02
C HIS A 461 -26.86 -1.61 -29.23
N VAL A 462 -26.09 -0.53 -29.13
CA VAL A 462 -25.78 0.35 -30.28
C VAL A 462 -25.03 -0.41 -31.38
N ILE A 463 -24.01 -1.19 -31.02
CA ILE A 463 -23.22 -2.01 -31.96
C ILE A 463 -24.11 -3.05 -32.67
N GLU A 464 -25.17 -3.52 -32.03
CA GLU A 464 -26.15 -4.46 -32.58
C GLU A 464 -27.28 -3.77 -33.37
N GLY A 465 -27.25 -2.44 -33.50
CA GLY A 465 -28.26 -1.64 -34.17
C GLY A 465 -29.56 -1.45 -33.36
N ARG A 466 -29.58 -1.84 -32.09
CA ARG A 466 -30.74 -1.73 -31.19
C ARG A 466 -30.70 -0.42 -30.40
N ASN A 467 -30.72 0.70 -31.12
CA ASN A 467 -30.58 2.04 -30.54
C ASN A 467 -31.72 2.37 -29.54
N GLY A 468 -32.96 1.92 -29.83
CA GLY A 468 -34.10 2.12 -28.93
C GLY A 468 -33.92 1.47 -27.57
N ASP A 469 -33.37 0.24 -27.53
CA ASP A 469 -33.07 -0.46 -26.26
C ASP A 469 -31.96 0.25 -25.48
N ALA A 470 -30.97 0.80 -26.19
CA ALA A 470 -29.90 1.58 -25.56
C ALA A 470 -30.45 2.87 -24.91
N VAL A 471 -31.31 3.60 -25.64
CA VAL A 471 -31.94 4.84 -25.11
C VAL A 471 -32.78 4.53 -23.88
N THR A 472 -33.68 3.55 -23.96
CA THR A 472 -34.56 3.18 -22.83
C THR A 472 -33.77 2.74 -21.60
N LEU A 473 -32.68 2.03 -21.79
CA LEU A 473 -31.78 1.62 -20.71
C LEU A 473 -31.12 2.85 -20.06
N LEU A 474 -30.52 3.73 -20.87
CA LEU A 474 -29.81 4.91 -20.38
C LEU A 474 -30.75 5.93 -19.71
N GLU A 475 -31.93 6.16 -20.27
CA GLU A 475 -32.95 7.04 -19.65
C GLU A 475 -33.44 6.52 -18.30
N ARG A 476 -33.58 5.19 -18.17
CA ARG A 476 -33.92 4.57 -16.89
C ARG A 476 -32.86 4.90 -15.84
N TYR A 477 -31.57 4.75 -16.19
CA TYR A 477 -30.48 5.06 -15.26
C TYR A 477 -30.37 6.56 -14.96
N LEU A 478 -30.69 7.42 -15.94
CA LEU A 478 -30.65 8.86 -15.76
C LEU A 478 -31.71 9.39 -14.78
N LYS A 479 -32.83 8.64 -14.58
CA LYS A 479 -33.83 8.99 -13.56
C LYS A 479 -33.32 8.83 -12.12
N ASP A 480 -32.43 7.85 -11.93
CA ASP A 480 -31.94 7.51 -10.60
C ASP A 480 -30.59 8.17 -10.30
N TRP A 481 -29.77 8.45 -11.34
CA TRP A 481 -28.42 9.01 -11.19
C TRP A 481 -28.18 10.14 -12.20
N ALA A 482 -27.89 11.34 -11.68
CA ALA A 482 -27.46 12.48 -12.49
C ALA A 482 -25.94 12.38 -12.77
N ASP A 483 -25.58 11.73 -13.86
CA ASP A 483 -24.19 11.48 -14.25
C ASP A 483 -23.92 12.02 -15.66
N ASP A 484 -22.79 12.74 -15.82
CA ASP A 484 -22.41 13.36 -17.09
C ASP A 484 -22.14 12.33 -18.20
N SER A 485 -21.60 11.16 -17.85
CA SER A 485 -21.30 10.09 -18.80
C SER A 485 -22.55 9.44 -19.40
N LEU A 486 -23.67 9.38 -18.65
CA LEU A 486 -24.96 8.93 -19.15
C LEU A 486 -25.49 9.90 -20.21
N HIS A 487 -25.43 11.21 -19.96
CA HIS A 487 -25.81 12.24 -20.91
C HIS A 487 -24.95 12.20 -22.17
N VAL A 488 -23.63 12.06 -22.03
CA VAL A 488 -22.71 11.93 -23.17
C VAL A 488 -23.08 10.72 -24.04
N LYS A 489 -23.36 9.57 -23.40
CA LYS A 489 -23.70 8.34 -24.14
C LYS A 489 -25.04 8.45 -24.83
N LEU A 490 -26.08 9.05 -24.21
CA LEU A 490 -27.37 9.35 -24.84
C LEU A 490 -27.18 10.29 -26.02
N ALA A 491 -26.41 11.36 -25.87
CA ALA A 491 -26.12 12.29 -26.97
C ALA A 491 -25.46 11.58 -28.16
N GLN A 492 -24.51 10.67 -27.91
CA GLN A 492 -23.87 9.86 -28.96
C GLN A 492 -24.87 8.97 -29.67
N VAL A 493 -25.81 8.33 -28.96
CA VAL A 493 -26.84 7.49 -29.58
C VAL A 493 -27.81 8.32 -30.41
N PHE A 494 -28.25 9.47 -29.88
CA PHE A 494 -29.12 10.39 -30.62
C PHE A 494 -28.44 10.99 -31.86
N ALA A 495 -27.16 11.36 -31.76
CA ALA A 495 -26.40 11.81 -32.93
C ALA A 495 -26.26 10.71 -34.00
N ALA A 496 -26.02 9.47 -33.61
CA ALA A 496 -25.95 8.33 -34.53
C ALA A 496 -27.31 8.00 -35.20
N THR A 497 -28.43 8.35 -34.55
CA THR A 497 -29.80 8.20 -35.13
C THR A 497 -30.30 9.46 -35.82
N ASN A 498 -29.44 10.45 -36.04
CA ASN A 498 -29.75 11.74 -36.67
C ASN A 498 -30.77 12.60 -35.90
N MET A 499 -30.97 12.36 -34.62
CA MET A 499 -31.79 13.17 -33.73
C MET A 499 -30.92 14.28 -33.11
N LEU A 500 -30.54 15.27 -33.92
CA LEU A 500 -29.49 16.24 -33.59
C LEU A 500 -29.88 17.20 -32.46
N GLN A 501 -31.16 17.54 -32.32
CA GLN A 501 -31.63 18.44 -31.25
C GLN A 501 -31.59 17.79 -29.89
N GLU A 502 -32.00 16.54 -29.81
CA GLU A 502 -31.90 15.72 -28.56
C GLU A 502 -30.43 15.49 -28.18
N ALA A 503 -29.58 15.19 -29.18
CA ALA A 503 -28.14 15.07 -28.95
C ALA A 503 -27.54 16.36 -28.37
N LEU A 504 -27.91 17.52 -28.93
CA LEU A 504 -27.45 18.83 -28.44
C LEU A 504 -27.86 19.07 -26.99
N SER A 505 -29.14 18.80 -26.67
CA SER A 505 -29.63 18.98 -25.28
C SER A 505 -28.89 18.13 -24.27
N HIS A 506 -28.55 16.90 -24.63
CA HIS A 506 -27.83 15.98 -23.76
C HIS A 506 -26.35 16.34 -23.61
N TYR A 507 -25.63 16.79 -24.67
CA TYR A 507 -24.27 17.31 -24.53
C TYR A 507 -24.22 18.54 -23.64
N GLN A 508 -25.17 19.47 -23.80
CA GLN A 508 -25.27 20.65 -22.94
C GLN A 508 -25.56 20.25 -21.48
N ALA A 509 -26.44 19.28 -21.24
CA ALA A 509 -26.71 18.77 -19.91
C ALA A 509 -25.46 18.13 -19.26
N ALA A 510 -24.70 17.36 -20.05
CA ALA A 510 -23.43 16.79 -19.57
C ALA A 510 -22.42 17.88 -19.13
N LEU A 511 -22.29 18.95 -19.93
CA LEU A 511 -21.39 20.07 -19.62
C LEU A 511 -21.87 20.94 -18.44
N ARG A 512 -23.19 20.96 -18.18
CA ARG A 512 -23.70 21.60 -16.95
C ARG A 512 -23.33 20.85 -15.69
N ILE A 513 -23.31 19.50 -15.76
CA ILE A 513 -22.89 18.65 -14.63
C ILE A 513 -21.37 18.69 -14.47
N ASN A 514 -20.63 18.52 -15.58
CA ASN A 514 -19.17 18.51 -15.58
C ASN A 514 -18.62 19.36 -16.74
N PRO A 515 -18.28 20.65 -16.47
CA PRO A 515 -17.74 21.55 -17.48
C PRO A 515 -16.40 21.11 -18.09
N GLN A 516 -15.67 20.21 -17.40
CA GLN A 516 -14.36 19.72 -17.85
C GLN A 516 -14.46 18.39 -18.64
N ASN A 517 -15.66 17.90 -18.93
CA ASN A 517 -15.82 16.67 -19.71
C ASN A 517 -15.39 16.88 -21.16
N GLU A 518 -14.18 16.43 -21.51
CA GLU A 518 -13.60 16.55 -22.86
C GLU A 518 -14.42 15.78 -23.93
N ALA A 519 -15.01 14.64 -23.55
CA ALA A 519 -15.83 13.86 -24.47
C ALA A 519 -17.11 14.61 -24.82
N ALA A 520 -17.72 15.32 -23.86
CA ALA A 520 -18.89 16.16 -24.11
C ALA A 520 -18.52 17.37 -24.99
N LYS A 521 -17.38 18.04 -24.73
CA LYS A 521 -16.90 19.17 -25.54
C LYS A 521 -16.66 18.76 -26.98
N LYS A 522 -15.88 17.70 -27.22
CA LYS A 522 -15.59 17.17 -28.56
C LYS A 522 -16.84 16.66 -29.26
N GLY A 523 -17.74 16.03 -28.51
CA GLY A 523 -19.02 15.55 -29.07
C GLY A 523 -19.92 16.70 -29.49
N LEU A 524 -19.98 17.78 -28.71
CA LEU A 524 -20.74 18.98 -29.02
C LEU A 524 -20.18 19.69 -30.25
N ASP A 525 -18.86 19.87 -30.35
CA ASP A 525 -18.21 20.49 -31.50
C ASP A 525 -18.46 19.70 -32.79
N ARG A 526 -18.33 18.38 -32.76
CA ARG A 526 -18.65 17.52 -33.90
C ARG A 526 -20.13 17.64 -34.33
N LEU A 527 -21.03 17.70 -33.35
CA LEU A 527 -22.44 17.84 -33.58
C LEU A 527 -22.77 19.20 -34.23
N GLU A 528 -22.16 20.29 -33.76
CA GLU A 528 -22.32 21.63 -34.32
C GLU A 528 -21.79 21.72 -35.76
N LYS A 529 -20.64 21.11 -36.05
CA LYS A 529 -20.11 20.98 -37.42
C LYS A 529 -21.08 20.21 -38.33
N GLN A 530 -21.64 19.09 -37.83
CA GLN A 530 -22.65 18.31 -38.57
C GLN A 530 -23.93 19.12 -38.83
N MET A 531 -24.41 19.89 -37.86
CA MET A 531 -25.59 20.74 -38.00
C MET A 531 -25.38 21.88 -39.02
N LYS A 532 -24.14 22.38 -39.14
CA LYS A 532 -23.73 23.40 -40.11
C LYS A 532 -23.44 22.81 -41.50
N GLY A 533 -23.52 21.49 -41.67
CA GLY A 533 -23.22 20.80 -42.92
C GLY A 533 -21.71 20.78 -43.28
N VAL A 534 -20.84 21.02 -42.31
CA VAL A 534 -19.40 20.91 -42.46
C VAL A 534 -18.97 19.49 -42.07
N ASP A 535 -17.95 18.96 -42.75
CA ASP A 535 -17.38 17.64 -42.40
C ASP A 535 -16.92 17.63 -40.95
N PRO A 536 -17.49 16.76 -40.07
CA PRO A 536 -17.14 16.73 -38.67
C PRO A 536 -15.67 16.39 -38.38
N ASP A 537 -14.96 15.74 -39.33
CA ASP A 537 -13.56 15.35 -39.22
C ASP A 537 -12.60 16.26 -40.00
N ALA A 538 -13.11 17.39 -40.60
CA ALA A 538 -12.25 18.38 -41.24
C ALA A 538 -11.29 19.02 -40.22
N PRO A 539 -9.98 19.14 -40.55
CA PRO A 539 -9.02 19.84 -39.68
C PRO A 539 -9.48 21.30 -39.51
N GLU A 540 -9.37 21.81 -38.29
CA GLU A 540 -9.62 23.22 -38.01
C GLU A 540 -8.56 24.03 -38.75
N GLU A 541 -9.01 24.97 -39.61
CA GLU A 541 -8.16 26.07 -40.07
C GLU A 541 -7.87 26.92 -38.82
N ASP A 542 -6.62 26.91 -38.34
CA ASP A 542 -6.17 27.69 -37.22
C ASP A 542 -6.47 29.18 -37.45
N GLU A 543 -7.60 29.66 -36.90
CA GLU A 543 -7.70 31.09 -36.59
C GLU A 543 -6.75 31.36 -35.45
N GLU A 544 -5.60 31.95 -35.79
CA GLU A 544 -4.64 32.53 -34.86
C GLU A 544 -5.35 33.56 -33.97
N ASN A 545 -5.90 33.15 -32.86
CA ASN A 545 -6.19 34.01 -31.73
C ASN A 545 -5.01 33.96 -30.78
N GLU A 546 -4.16 34.98 -30.91
CA GLU A 546 -3.21 35.40 -29.89
C GLU A 546 -3.96 35.55 -28.55
N VAL A 547 -3.84 34.56 -27.69
CA VAL A 547 -4.17 34.70 -26.28
C VAL A 547 -2.88 34.97 -25.56
N GLU A 548 -2.73 36.21 -25.12
CA GLU A 548 -1.66 36.68 -24.22
C GLU A 548 -1.48 35.68 -23.08
N ASP A 549 -0.30 35.10 -23.00
CA ASP A 549 0.19 34.32 -21.88
C ASP A 549 0.19 35.19 -20.62
N ALA A 550 -0.76 34.93 -19.73
CA ALA A 550 -0.67 35.38 -18.37
C ALA A 550 0.33 34.49 -17.61
N ASP A 551 1.40 35.10 -17.18
CA ASP A 551 2.44 34.57 -16.34
C ASP A 551 1.96 33.55 -15.33
N GLY A 552 2.28 32.30 -15.57
CA GLY A 552 2.23 31.23 -14.59
C GLY A 552 3.65 30.88 -14.18
N ASP A 553 4.00 31.22 -12.95
CA ASP A 553 5.26 30.92 -12.28
C ASP A 553 5.79 29.52 -12.63
N GLN A 554 6.80 29.48 -13.48
CA GLN A 554 7.65 28.32 -13.68
C GLN A 554 8.56 28.17 -12.46
N ILE A 555 8.15 27.36 -11.50
CA ILE A 555 9.08 26.86 -10.50
C ILE A 555 9.77 25.64 -11.13
N GLU A 556 10.94 25.88 -11.72
CA GLU A 556 11.91 24.82 -11.99
C GLU A 556 12.37 24.24 -10.66
N VAL A 557 11.85 23.07 -10.32
CA VAL A 557 12.40 22.27 -9.23
C VAL A 557 13.62 21.54 -9.78
N GLU A 558 14.80 22.14 -9.67
CA GLU A 558 16.07 21.40 -9.77
C GLU A 558 16.08 20.37 -8.63
N LEU A 559 15.87 19.13 -8.99
CA LEU A 559 16.00 17.97 -8.09
C LEU A 559 17.46 17.49 -8.12
N LEU A 560 18.14 17.66 -6.99
CA LEU A 560 19.36 16.95 -6.60
C LEU A 560 19.17 15.42 -6.59
#